data_a1dc7093da33bcbed097673bb5017d39
#
_entry.id   a1dc7093da33bcbed097673bb5017d39
#
_cell.length_a   1.000
_cell.length_b   1.000
_cell.length_c   1.000
_cell.angle_alpha   90.00
_cell.angle_beta   90.00
_cell.angle_gamma   90.00
#
_symmetry.space_group_name_H-M   'P 1'
#
loop_
_entity.id
_entity.type
_entity.pdbx_description
1 polymer ?
#
loop_
_entity_poly.entity_id
_entity_poly.type
_entity_poly.pdbx_seq_one_letter_code
_entity_poly.pdbx_strand_id
1 'polypeptide(L)'
;IGDPQIEGVRMGSLAGFDQLKEVSEKINLLNNSQEIVFGNNELELIGAEKEKGAFISPTLFINKNPFTNTDCHDVEAFGPVSTIMPYKTLDEAIELSRMGKGSLVSSIVTNDMQTANRFVIGAANMHGRILVLNEACAKESTGHGSPMPLLTHGGPGRAGGGEEMGGIRGIKHYLQRTAIQGHPTAITAITKQYQVGAFQN
;
A
#
# COMPACT_ATOMS: atom_id res chain seq x y z
N ILE A 1 -16.93 9.50 12.54
CA ILE A 1 -15.61 10.10 12.76
C ILE A 1 -15.61 10.71 14.15
N GLY A 2 -14.47 10.68 14.86
CA GLY A 2 -14.40 11.25 16.20
C GLY A 2 -13.31 10.66 17.06
N ASP A 3 -13.55 10.57 18.37
CA ASP A 3 -12.62 9.95 19.31
C ASP A 3 -12.55 8.43 19.09
N PRO A 4 -11.40 7.87 18.69
CA PRO A 4 -11.26 6.44 18.42
C PRO A 4 -11.45 5.53 19.66
N GLN A 5 -11.49 6.09 20.86
CA GLN A 5 -11.79 5.34 22.08
C GLN A 5 -13.30 5.06 22.25
N ILE A 6 -14.16 5.75 21.50
CA ILE A 6 -15.61 5.56 21.56
C ILE A 6 -16.00 4.43 20.59
N GLU A 7 -16.77 3.47 21.14
CA GLU A 7 -17.29 2.36 20.34
C GLU A 7 -18.11 2.88 19.13
N GLY A 8 -17.88 2.30 17.96
CA GLY A 8 -18.52 2.70 16.70
C GLY A 8 -17.79 3.78 15.92
N VAL A 9 -16.85 4.50 16.52
CA VAL A 9 -15.95 5.42 15.77
C VAL A 9 -14.92 4.60 14.99
N ARG A 10 -14.88 4.80 13.67
CA ARG A 10 -13.99 4.05 12.76
C ARG A 10 -12.85 4.87 12.18
N MET A 11 -12.89 6.19 12.35
CA MET A 11 -11.85 7.09 11.86
C MET A 11 -11.62 8.23 12.86
N GLY A 12 -10.39 8.42 13.27
CA GLY A 12 -9.92 9.55 14.06
C GLY A 12 -9.51 10.75 13.19
N SER A 13 -8.71 11.64 13.77
CA SER A 13 -8.12 12.76 13.06
C SER A 13 -6.93 12.32 12.18
N LEU A 14 -6.56 13.18 11.24
CA LEU A 14 -5.25 13.12 10.58
C LEU A 14 -4.14 13.41 11.60
N ALA A 15 -2.88 13.22 11.20
CA ALA A 15 -1.73 13.41 12.08
C ALA A 15 -1.54 14.86 12.56
N GLY A 16 -2.01 15.86 11.79
CA GLY A 16 -1.90 17.25 12.16
C GLY A 16 -2.60 18.21 11.21
N PHE A 17 -2.65 19.47 11.59
CA PHE A 17 -3.33 20.53 10.80
C PHE A 17 -2.63 20.83 9.48
N ASP A 18 -1.31 20.65 9.38
CA ASP A 18 -0.59 20.82 8.12
C ASP A 18 -1.04 19.76 7.10
N GLN A 19 -1.19 18.50 7.54
CA GLN A 19 -1.75 17.44 6.70
C GLN A 19 -3.20 17.73 6.32
N LEU A 20 -4.04 18.23 7.24
CA LEU A 20 -5.41 18.61 6.96
C LEU A 20 -5.48 19.68 5.85
N LYS A 21 -4.63 20.68 5.93
CA LYS A 21 -4.52 21.73 4.91
C LYS A 21 -4.12 21.15 3.56
N GLU A 22 -3.06 20.34 3.53
CA GLU A 22 -2.57 19.70 2.29
C GLU A 22 -3.64 18.81 1.65
N VAL A 23 -4.28 17.95 2.42
CA VAL A 23 -5.35 17.05 1.93
C VAL A 23 -6.52 17.90 1.37
N SER A 24 -6.91 18.98 2.05
CA SER A 24 -7.98 19.86 1.59
C SER A 24 -7.63 20.54 0.25
N GLU A 25 -6.39 20.99 0.08
CA GLU A 25 -5.90 21.56 -1.17
C GLU A 25 -5.93 20.52 -2.30
N LYS A 26 -5.53 19.27 -2.02
CA LYS A 26 -5.57 18.16 -3.00
C LYS A 26 -7.01 17.77 -3.38
N ILE A 27 -7.93 17.75 -2.42
CA ILE A 27 -9.36 17.55 -2.69
C ILE A 27 -9.89 18.62 -3.64
N ASN A 28 -9.59 19.88 -3.39
CA ASN A 28 -9.99 20.98 -4.26
C ASN A 28 -9.39 20.86 -5.66
N LEU A 29 -8.11 20.42 -5.76
CA LEU A 29 -7.46 20.22 -7.04
C LEU A 29 -8.17 19.10 -7.85
N LEU A 30 -8.43 17.95 -7.20
CA LEU A 30 -9.13 16.82 -7.82
C LEU A 30 -10.56 17.16 -8.23
N ASN A 31 -11.25 18.00 -7.45
CA ASN A 31 -12.63 18.41 -7.74
C ASN A 31 -12.76 19.29 -9.00
N ASN A 32 -11.67 19.87 -9.51
CA ASN A 32 -11.70 20.61 -10.78
C ASN A 32 -11.88 19.70 -11.99
N SER A 33 -11.56 18.44 -11.88
CA SER A 33 -11.52 17.50 -13.02
C SER A 33 -12.32 16.20 -12.78
N GLN A 34 -12.82 16.00 -11.55
CA GLN A 34 -13.55 14.81 -11.16
C GLN A 34 -14.82 15.19 -10.39
N GLU A 35 -15.77 14.27 -10.33
CA GLU A 35 -17.03 14.46 -9.63
C GLU A 35 -16.95 13.83 -8.22
N ILE A 36 -17.31 14.58 -7.18
CA ILE A 36 -17.47 14.04 -5.82
C ILE A 36 -18.79 13.26 -5.78
N VAL A 37 -18.73 11.96 -5.46
CA VAL A 37 -19.90 11.10 -5.30
C VAL A 37 -20.24 10.82 -3.83
N PHE A 38 -19.28 11.05 -2.93
CA PHE A 38 -19.48 10.95 -1.50
C PHE A 38 -18.51 11.87 -0.75
N GLY A 39 -18.94 12.42 0.39
CA GLY A 39 -18.15 13.35 1.19
C GLY A 39 -18.49 14.82 0.92
N ASN A 40 -17.65 15.72 1.40
CA ASN A 40 -17.86 17.18 1.35
C ASN A 40 -19.08 17.68 2.14
N ASN A 41 -19.54 16.90 3.12
CA ASN A 41 -20.63 17.26 4.03
C ASN A 41 -20.10 17.92 5.30
N GLU A 42 -20.98 18.59 6.04
CA GLU A 42 -20.65 19.02 7.39
C GLU A 42 -20.23 17.81 8.24
N LEU A 43 -19.11 17.97 8.94
CA LEU A 43 -18.49 16.90 9.72
C LEU A 43 -19.15 16.86 11.11
N GLU A 44 -19.94 15.85 11.36
CA GLU A 44 -20.42 15.53 12.70
C GLU A 44 -19.39 14.64 13.42
N LEU A 45 -18.88 15.14 14.54
CA LEU A 45 -17.87 14.44 15.33
C LEU A 45 -18.49 13.76 16.57
N ILE A 46 -18.11 12.54 16.81
CA ILE A 46 -18.51 11.77 17.98
C ILE A 46 -17.41 11.89 19.04
N GLY A 47 -17.70 12.54 20.16
CA GLY A 47 -16.78 12.67 21.29
C GLY A 47 -15.53 13.49 21.04
N ALA A 48 -15.53 14.32 20.01
CA ALA A 48 -14.38 15.15 19.66
C ALA A 48 -14.82 16.57 19.26
N GLU A 49 -13.90 17.53 19.37
CA GLU A 49 -14.11 18.92 19.00
C GLU A 49 -13.28 19.24 17.75
N LYS A 50 -13.90 19.90 16.76
CA LYS A 50 -13.31 20.17 15.46
C LYS A 50 -12.00 20.97 15.54
N GLU A 51 -11.94 21.89 16.50
CA GLU A 51 -10.80 22.78 16.69
C GLU A 51 -9.62 22.11 17.42
N LYS A 52 -9.86 20.95 18.02
CA LYS A 52 -8.84 20.21 18.79
C LYS A 52 -8.16 19.07 18.02
N GLY A 53 -8.59 18.80 16.78
CA GLY A 53 -8.02 17.75 15.95
C GLY A 53 -8.17 18.02 14.46
N ALA A 54 -7.29 17.46 13.69
CA ALA A 54 -7.26 17.58 12.22
C ALA A 54 -8.29 16.63 11.56
N PHE A 55 -9.56 16.83 11.86
CA PHE A 55 -10.64 15.99 11.34
C PHE A 55 -11.05 16.39 9.92
N ILE A 56 -11.27 15.40 9.06
CA ILE A 56 -11.76 15.59 7.69
C ILE A 56 -12.76 14.49 7.34
N SER A 57 -13.74 14.80 6.51
CA SER A 57 -14.67 13.81 5.98
C SER A 57 -14.01 12.97 4.89
N PRO A 58 -14.20 11.64 4.86
CA PRO A 58 -13.80 10.84 3.71
C PRO A 58 -14.44 11.37 2.44
N THR A 59 -13.66 11.42 1.37
CA THR A 59 -14.11 11.92 0.07
C THR A 59 -13.91 10.86 -0.99
N LEU A 60 -14.95 10.58 -1.75
CA LEU A 60 -14.94 9.65 -2.86
C LEU A 60 -15.25 10.39 -4.16
N PHE A 61 -14.34 10.31 -5.10
CA PHE A 61 -14.48 10.83 -6.46
C PHE A 61 -14.87 9.73 -7.43
N ILE A 62 -15.42 10.12 -8.56
CA ILE A 62 -15.49 9.32 -9.77
C ILE A 62 -14.81 10.04 -10.92
N ASN A 63 -13.89 9.36 -11.58
CA ASN A 63 -13.28 9.79 -12.83
C ASN A 63 -13.82 8.94 -13.98
N LYS A 64 -14.71 9.53 -14.79
CA LYS A 64 -15.38 8.84 -15.93
C LYS A 64 -14.47 8.66 -17.13
N ASN A 65 -13.35 9.39 -17.19
CA ASN A 65 -12.40 9.37 -18.30
C ASN A 65 -10.94 9.22 -17.79
N PRO A 66 -10.61 8.13 -17.07
CA PRO A 66 -9.34 8.03 -16.32
C PRO A 66 -8.09 7.94 -17.20
N PHE A 67 -8.24 7.66 -18.49
CA PHE A 67 -7.11 7.62 -19.43
C PHE A 67 -6.73 8.99 -19.99
N THR A 68 -7.65 9.95 -19.98
CA THR A 68 -7.44 11.31 -20.50
C THR A 68 -7.40 12.36 -19.42
N ASN A 69 -8.13 12.15 -18.33
CA ASN A 69 -8.06 12.94 -17.12
C ASN A 69 -7.16 12.22 -16.11
N THR A 70 -5.89 12.62 -16.05
CA THR A 70 -4.84 11.91 -15.29
C THR A 70 -4.63 12.45 -13.89
N ASP A 71 -5.36 13.47 -13.46
CA ASP A 71 -5.15 14.10 -12.15
C ASP A 71 -5.20 13.09 -10.99
N CYS A 72 -6.11 12.10 -11.04
CA CYS A 72 -6.19 11.07 -10.00
C CYS A 72 -4.96 10.14 -9.94
N HIS A 73 -4.16 10.11 -11.00
CA HIS A 73 -2.90 9.34 -11.02
C HIS A 73 -1.70 10.18 -10.58
N ASP A 74 -1.77 11.50 -10.78
CA ASP A 74 -0.66 12.41 -10.51
C ASP A 74 -0.76 13.10 -9.14
N VAL A 75 -1.99 13.31 -8.64
CA VAL A 75 -2.26 13.98 -7.36
C VAL A 75 -2.50 12.93 -6.27
N GLU A 76 -1.61 12.88 -5.30
CA GLU A 76 -1.78 12.08 -4.09
C GLU A 76 -2.28 12.95 -2.94
N ALA A 77 -3.51 12.69 -2.48
CA ALA A 77 -4.05 13.26 -1.26
C ALA A 77 -3.74 12.28 -0.10
N PHE A 78 -2.80 12.65 0.76
CA PHE A 78 -2.35 11.79 1.87
C PHE A 78 -3.38 11.77 3.01
N GLY A 79 -4.57 11.26 2.70
CA GLY A 79 -5.74 11.27 3.59
C GLY A 79 -6.85 10.33 3.10
N PRO A 80 -8.05 10.41 3.69
CA PRO A 80 -9.17 9.53 3.35
C PRO A 80 -9.86 9.96 2.04
N VAL A 81 -9.11 9.90 0.95
CA VAL A 81 -9.55 10.30 -0.40
C VAL A 81 -9.37 9.12 -1.35
N SER A 82 -10.40 8.82 -2.13
CA SER A 82 -10.36 7.74 -3.11
C SER A 82 -11.05 8.16 -4.41
N THR A 83 -10.66 7.55 -5.53
CA THR A 83 -11.28 7.77 -6.84
C THR A 83 -11.72 6.45 -7.46
N ILE A 84 -12.99 6.40 -7.87
CA ILE A 84 -13.51 5.29 -8.70
C ILE A 84 -13.13 5.57 -10.15
N MET A 85 -12.53 4.61 -10.81
CA MET A 85 -12.18 4.64 -12.22
C MET A 85 -12.84 3.45 -12.94
N PRO A 86 -13.96 3.65 -13.64
CA PRO A 86 -14.59 2.57 -14.40
C PRO A 86 -13.71 2.11 -15.57
N TYR A 87 -13.67 0.81 -15.80
CA TYR A 87 -12.98 0.20 -16.93
C TYR A 87 -13.88 -0.86 -17.60
N LYS A 88 -13.57 -1.23 -18.83
CA LYS A 88 -14.35 -2.19 -19.63
C LYS A 88 -13.68 -3.56 -19.74
N THR A 89 -12.36 -3.59 -19.72
CA THR A 89 -11.58 -4.81 -19.89
C THR A 89 -10.52 -4.95 -18.81
N LEU A 90 -10.04 -6.17 -18.58
CA LEU A 90 -8.95 -6.42 -17.65
C LEU A 90 -7.66 -5.69 -18.06
N ASP A 91 -7.41 -5.55 -19.35
CA ASP A 91 -6.22 -4.84 -19.83
C ASP A 91 -6.30 -3.34 -19.53
N GLU A 92 -7.48 -2.74 -19.61
CA GLU A 92 -7.70 -1.37 -19.14
C GLU A 92 -7.47 -1.25 -17.61
N ALA A 93 -7.94 -2.21 -16.80
CA ALA A 93 -7.70 -2.21 -15.37
C ALA A 93 -6.21 -2.31 -15.03
N ILE A 94 -5.47 -3.16 -15.74
CA ILE A 94 -4.01 -3.28 -15.60
C ILE A 94 -3.33 -1.95 -15.95
N GLU A 95 -3.73 -1.33 -17.07
CA GLU A 95 -3.17 -0.05 -17.49
C GLU A 95 -3.43 1.05 -16.46
N LEU A 96 -4.69 1.21 -16.01
CA LEU A 96 -5.06 2.19 -14.98
C LEU A 96 -4.25 1.98 -13.69
N SER A 97 -4.05 0.73 -13.27
CA SER A 97 -3.27 0.43 -12.06
C SER A 97 -1.80 0.84 -12.18
N ARG A 98 -1.27 0.95 -13.41
CA ARG A 98 0.12 1.34 -13.70
C ARG A 98 0.29 2.84 -13.90
N MET A 99 -0.78 3.58 -14.23
CA MET A 99 -0.72 5.01 -14.50
C MET A 99 -0.26 5.84 -13.29
N GLY A 100 -0.43 5.33 -12.07
CA GLY A 100 0.12 5.92 -10.85
C GLY A 100 1.65 5.88 -10.74
N LYS A 101 2.34 5.23 -11.68
CA LYS A 101 3.82 5.19 -11.79
C LYS A 101 4.53 4.56 -10.59
N GLY A 102 3.85 3.71 -9.89
CA GLY A 102 4.35 2.96 -8.74
C GLY A 102 3.52 3.16 -7.47
N SER A 103 3.24 2.07 -6.78
CA SER A 103 2.54 2.07 -5.48
C SER A 103 3.13 1.02 -4.55
N LEU A 104 2.92 1.19 -3.24
CA LEU A 104 3.34 0.22 -2.24
C LEU A 104 2.49 -1.04 -2.31
N VAL A 105 1.19 -0.91 -2.51
CA VAL A 105 0.25 -2.03 -2.49
C VAL A 105 -0.88 -1.86 -3.49
N SER A 106 -1.30 -2.98 -4.05
CA SER A 106 -2.53 -3.11 -4.83
C SER A 106 -3.32 -4.30 -4.34
N SER A 107 -4.61 -4.35 -4.63
CA SER A 107 -5.48 -5.50 -4.33
C SER A 107 -6.34 -5.83 -5.54
N ILE A 108 -6.51 -7.12 -5.80
CA ILE A 108 -7.49 -7.62 -6.76
C ILE A 108 -8.49 -8.53 -6.06
N VAL A 109 -9.76 -8.32 -6.34
CA VAL A 109 -10.86 -9.13 -5.78
C VAL A 109 -11.50 -9.92 -6.93
N THR A 110 -11.28 -11.22 -6.96
CA THR A 110 -11.84 -12.10 -8.00
C THR A 110 -11.80 -13.57 -7.58
N ASN A 111 -12.79 -14.34 -7.98
CA ASN A 111 -12.78 -15.80 -7.87
C ASN A 111 -12.17 -16.48 -9.12
N ASP A 112 -11.96 -15.74 -10.20
CA ASP A 112 -11.32 -16.25 -11.42
C ASP A 112 -9.79 -16.17 -11.32
N MET A 113 -9.15 -17.32 -11.21
CA MET A 113 -7.69 -17.42 -11.08
C MET A 113 -6.95 -17.02 -12.36
N GLN A 114 -7.56 -17.10 -13.53
CA GLN A 114 -6.95 -16.62 -14.77
C GLN A 114 -6.89 -15.10 -14.78
N THR A 115 -7.98 -14.44 -14.37
CA THR A 115 -8.03 -12.99 -14.18
C THR A 115 -7.01 -12.53 -13.13
N ALA A 116 -6.93 -13.21 -11.98
CA ALA A 116 -5.95 -12.91 -10.95
C ALA A 116 -4.51 -13.01 -11.48
N ASN A 117 -4.19 -14.09 -12.18
CA ASN A 117 -2.86 -14.32 -12.76
C ASN A 117 -2.50 -13.24 -13.80
N ARG A 118 -3.39 -12.94 -14.73
CA ARG A 118 -3.18 -11.90 -15.75
C ARG A 118 -2.94 -10.52 -15.11
N PHE A 119 -3.73 -10.15 -14.11
CA PHE A 119 -3.55 -8.89 -13.40
C PHE A 119 -2.19 -8.84 -12.70
N VAL A 120 -1.85 -9.88 -11.93
CA VAL A 120 -0.57 -9.94 -11.19
C VAL A 120 0.61 -9.82 -12.15
N ILE A 121 0.65 -10.59 -13.24
CA ILE A 121 1.74 -10.53 -14.21
C ILE A 121 1.80 -9.15 -14.89
N GLY A 122 0.66 -8.58 -15.25
CA GLY A 122 0.59 -7.30 -15.96
C GLY A 122 0.92 -6.09 -15.11
N ALA A 123 0.68 -6.15 -13.79
CA ALA A 123 0.80 -5.00 -12.89
C ALA A 123 1.97 -5.09 -11.89
N ALA A 124 2.57 -6.28 -11.69
CA ALA A 124 3.54 -6.53 -10.62
C ALA A 124 4.77 -5.59 -10.63
N ASN A 125 5.19 -5.12 -11.79
CA ASN A 125 6.33 -4.21 -11.92
C ASN A 125 6.06 -2.79 -11.39
N MET A 126 4.81 -2.45 -11.10
CA MET A 126 4.39 -1.14 -10.59
C MET A 126 3.84 -1.18 -9.17
N HIS A 127 3.82 -2.36 -8.54
CA HIS A 127 3.29 -2.53 -7.19
C HIS A 127 4.25 -3.31 -6.32
N GLY A 128 4.58 -2.80 -5.15
CA GLY A 128 5.48 -3.48 -4.19
C GLY A 128 4.87 -4.77 -3.67
N ARG A 129 3.55 -4.79 -3.51
CA ARG A 129 2.79 -5.95 -3.03
C ARG A 129 1.43 -5.99 -3.73
N ILE A 130 0.98 -7.17 -4.11
CA ILE A 130 -0.38 -7.39 -4.61
C ILE A 130 -1.09 -8.39 -3.70
N LEU A 131 -2.23 -7.98 -3.12
CA LEU A 131 -3.11 -8.85 -2.36
C LEU A 131 -4.20 -9.40 -3.27
N VAL A 132 -4.26 -10.72 -3.41
CA VAL A 132 -5.31 -11.40 -4.15
C VAL A 132 -6.38 -11.86 -3.17
N LEU A 133 -7.58 -11.33 -3.32
CA LEU A 133 -8.75 -11.64 -2.50
C LEU A 133 -9.77 -12.43 -3.30
N ASN A 134 -10.29 -13.48 -2.69
CA ASN A 134 -11.37 -14.30 -3.24
C ASN A 134 -12.31 -14.77 -2.11
N GLU A 135 -13.33 -15.52 -2.46
CA GLU A 135 -14.30 -16.03 -1.49
C GLU A 135 -13.65 -16.89 -0.38
N ALA A 136 -12.62 -17.66 -0.73
CA ALA A 136 -11.95 -18.55 0.23
C ALA A 136 -11.23 -17.80 1.36
N CYS A 137 -10.75 -16.57 1.11
CA CYS A 137 -10.04 -15.77 2.11
C CYS A 137 -10.83 -14.54 2.61
N ALA A 138 -12.08 -14.37 2.20
CA ALA A 138 -12.86 -13.16 2.48
C ALA A 138 -13.05 -12.87 3.99
N LYS A 139 -13.07 -13.90 4.83
CA LYS A 139 -13.23 -13.79 6.28
C LYS A 139 -11.91 -13.73 7.05
N GLU A 140 -10.82 -14.18 6.44
CA GLU A 140 -9.51 -14.39 7.11
C GLU A 140 -8.37 -13.62 6.44
N SER A 141 -8.70 -12.66 5.59
CA SER A 141 -7.70 -11.83 4.93
C SER A 141 -6.97 -10.94 5.93
N THR A 142 -5.65 -10.85 5.79
CA THR A 142 -4.80 -9.94 6.57
C THR A 142 -5.03 -8.45 6.22
N GLY A 143 -5.85 -8.18 5.21
CA GLY A 143 -5.98 -6.84 4.63
C GLY A 143 -4.73 -6.40 3.85
N HIS A 144 -4.84 -5.34 3.08
CA HIS A 144 -3.72 -4.85 2.28
C HIS A 144 -2.80 -3.87 3.04
N GLY A 145 -3.22 -3.37 4.18
CA GLY A 145 -2.48 -2.34 4.92
C GLY A 145 -1.18 -2.82 5.55
N SER A 146 -1.05 -4.12 5.83
CA SER A 146 0.14 -4.67 6.49
C SER A 146 0.72 -5.85 5.72
N PRO A 147 2.04 -5.88 5.48
CA PRO A 147 2.69 -7.06 4.92
C PRO A 147 2.70 -8.18 5.96
N MET A 148 2.60 -9.42 5.50
CA MET A 148 2.85 -10.56 6.37
C MET A 148 4.33 -10.59 6.78
N PRO A 149 4.65 -11.06 8.00
CA PRO A 149 6.03 -11.29 8.43
C PRO A 149 6.74 -12.19 7.40
N LEU A 150 7.97 -11.92 7.09
CA LEU A 150 8.79 -12.63 6.08
C LEU A 150 8.49 -12.29 4.61
N LEU A 151 7.46 -11.53 4.29
CA LEU A 151 7.33 -10.99 2.93
C LEU A 151 8.42 -9.95 2.68
N THR A 152 9.01 -10.02 1.50
CA THR A 152 9.91 -9.01 0.98
C THR A 152 9.17 -8.29 -0.14
N HIS A 153 9.09 -6.98 -0.05
CA HIS A 153 8.47 -6.17 -1.08
C HIS A 153 9.21 -4.85 -1.25
N GLY A 154 9.07 -4.23 -2.41
CA GLY A 154 9.70 -2.96 -2.72
C GLY A 154 8.68 -1.83 -2.81
N GLY A 155 9.20 -0.63 -3.08
CA GLY A 155 8.42 0.56 -3.43
C GLY A 155 8.78 1.01 -4.83
N PRO A 156 8.20 0.42 -5.90
CA PRO A 156 8.57 0.75 -7.27
C PRO A 156 8.20 2.18 -7.63
N GLY A 157 8.96 2.79 -8.50
CA GLY A 157 8.69 4.12 -9.06
C GLY A 157 8.48 5.18 -7.99
N ARG A 158 7.39 5.93 -8.09
CA ARG A 158 7.08 7.03 -7.15
C ARG A 158 6.75 6.57 -5.73
N ALA A 159 6.48 5.30 -5.49
CA ALA A 159 6.35 4.77 -4.14
C ALA A 159 7.66 4.95 -3.34
N GLY A 160 8.79 5.09 -4.04
CA GLY A 160 10.04 5.65 -3.50
C GLY A 160 10.72 4.79 -2.45
N GLY A 161 10.26 3.60 -2.23
CA GLY A 161 10.81 2.69 -1.23
C GLY A 161 11.88 1.78 -1.82
N GLY A 162 12.85 1.43 -1.00
CA GLY A 162 13.68 0.28 -1.23
C GLY A 162 12.95 -1.00 -0.85
N GLU A 163 13.71 -2.05 -0.60
CA GLU A 163 13.18 -3.31 -0.13
C GLU A 163 12.66 -3.18 1.31
N GLU A 164 11.39 -3.44 1.53
CA GLU A 164 10.78 -3.51 2.86
C GLU A 164 10.68 -4.97 3.30
N MET A 165 11.02 -5.23 4.55
CA MET A 165 11.07 -6.57 5.10
C MET A 165 10.39 -6.63 6.46
N GLY A 166 9.50 -7.61 6.64
CA GLY A 166 8.85 -7.87 7.93
C GLY A 166 9.61 -8.85 8.82
N GLY A 167 9.24 -8.91 10.10
CA GLY A 167 9.72 -9.89 11.05
C GLY A 167 11.23 -9.93 11.22
N ILE A 168 11.79 -11.14 11.28
CA ILE A 168 13.22 -11.37 11.48
C ILE A 168 14.12 -10.78 10.36
N ARG A 169 13.60 -10.63 9.15
CA ARG A 169 14.34 -10.01 8.04
C ARG A 169 14.56 -8.54 8.29
N GLY A 170 13.56 -7.82 8.79
CA GLY A 170 13.66 -6.42 9.19
C GLY A 170 14.73 -6.22 10.28
N ILE A 171 14.73 -7.08 11.30
CA ILE A 171 15.75 -7.04 12.34
C ILE A 171 17.14 -7.24 11.76
N LYS A 172 17.32 -8.26 10.90
CA LYS A 172 18.62 -8.53 10.25
C LYS A 172 19.16 -7.40 9.41
N HIS A 173 18.30 -6.52 8.89
CA HIS A 173 18.72 -5.35 8.12
C HIS A 173 19.54 -4.37 8.97
N TYR A 174 19.27 -4.26 10.26
CA TYR A 174 19.99 -3.39 11.20
C TYR A 174 21.19 -4.05 11.85
N LEU A 175 21.46 -5.33 11.57
CA LEU A 175 22.61 -6.03 12.12
C LEU A 175 23.82 -5.90 11.19
N GLN A 176 25.01 -5.75 11.83
CA GLN A 176 26.27 -5.81 11.09
C GLN A 176 26.44 -7.18 10.43
N ARG A 177 26.80 -7.19 9.18
CA ARG A 177 27.12 -8.40 8.42
C ARG A 177 28.60 -8.41 8.11
N THR A 178 29.24 -9.54 8.39
CA THR A 178 30.67 -9.76 8.08
C THR A 178 30.78 -10.99 7.19
N ALA A 179 31.37 -10.83 6.01
CA ALA A 179 31.69 -11.95 5.13
C ALA A 179 32.99 -12.59 5.62
N ILE A 180 33.00 -13.93 5.70
CA ILE A 180 34.19 -14.72 6.03
C ILE A 180 34.54 -15.54 4.77
N GLN A 181 35.77 -15.41 4.31
CA GLN A 181 36.28 -16.15 3.16
C GLN A 181 37.48 -16.98 3.57
N GLY A 182 37.60 -18.20 3.04
CA GLY A 182 38.70 -19.09 3.34
C GLY A 182 38.50 -20.49 2.79
N HIS A 183 39.44 -21.37 3.06
CA HIS A 183 39.32 -22.79 2.73
C HIS A 183 38.09 -23.38 3.45
N PRO A 184 37.32 -24.30 2.82
CA PRO A 184 36.13 -24.89 3.42
C PRO A 184 36.33 -25.46 4.82
N THR A 185 37.45 -26.09 5.09
CA THR A 185 37.77 -26.61 6.43
C THR A 185 37.88 -25.51 7.49
N ALA A 186 38.52 -24.37 7.14
CA ALA A 186 38.60 -23.23 8.06
C ALA A 186 37.21 -22.61 8.31
N ILE A 187 36.41 -22.42 7.28
CA ILE A 187 35.06 -21.89 7.41
C ILE A 187 34.18 -22.82 8.23
N THR A 188 34.26 -24.14 8.02
CA THR A 188 33.56 -25.14 8.83
C THR A 188 33.96 -25.04 10.31
N ALA A 189 35.26 -24.91 10.60
CA ALA A 189 35.75 -24.80 11.97
C ALA A 189 35.27 -23.51 12.69
N ILE A 190 35.20 -22.38 11.96
CA ILE A 190 34.76 -21.08 12.49
C ILE A 190 33.24 -21.06 12.70
N THR A 191 32.48 -21.45 11.69
CA THR A 191 31.02 -21.30 11.68
C THR A 191 30.29 -22.45 12.38
N LYS A 192 30.97 -23.57 12.63
CA LYS A 192 30.39 -24.84 13.07
C LYS A 192 29.34 -25.42 12.10
N GLN A 193 29.36 -24.96 10.87
CA GLN A 193 28.49 -25.46 9.79
C GLN A 193 29.37 -26.08 8.71
N TYR A 194 29.15 -27.36 8.40
CA TYR A 194 29.92 -28.05 7.39
C TYR A 194 29.83 -27.37 6.03
N GLN A 195 30.96 -27.10 5.42
CA GLN A 195 31.09 -26.58 4.08
C GLN A 195 31.56 -27.71 3.15
N VAL A 196 30.92 -27.79 1.97
CA VAL A 196 31.29 -28.81 0.96
C VAL A 196 32.77 -28.60 0.58
N GLY A 197 33.57 -29.69 0.66
CA GLY A 197 35.01 -29.66 0.43
C GLY A 197 35.85 -29.46 1.70
N ALA A 198 35.22 -29.37 2.89
CA ALA A 198 35.95 -29.40 4.14
C ALA A 198 36.49 -30.84 4.41
N PHE A 199 37.69 -30.93 4.93
CA PHE A 199 38.21 -32.23 5.43
C PHE A 199 37.40 -32.66 6.67
N GLN A 200 36.97 -33.89 6.69
CA GLN A 200 36.40 -34.52 7.87
C GLN A 200 37.60 -35.01 8.71
N ASN A 201 37.77 -34.44 9.90
CA ASN A 201 38.68 -34.97 10.91
C ASN A 201 37.97 -36.02 11.73
#